data_bda36455d8e68698be9d5369d67441c3
#
_entry.id   bda36455d8e68698be9d5369d67441c3
#
_cell.length_a   1.000
_cell.length_b   1.000
_cell.length_c   1.000
_cell.angle_alpha   90.00
_cell.angle_beta   90.00
_cell.angle_gamma   90.00
#
_symmetry.space_group_name_H-M   'P 1'
#
loop_
_entity.id
_entity.type
_entity.pdbx_description
1 polymer ?
#
loop_
_entity_poly.entity_id
_entity_poly.type
_entity_poly.pdbx_seq_one_letter_code
_entity_poly.pdbx_strand_id
1 'polypeptide(L)'
;ADGLILGRLASASADILLKAAREDRDDKVIIINAEKAIITGRPRAVLDNYHKKYELTHARKGPFFPRMPDMILKRAVRGMLPYQKKSSGRRALRNLRVEIGCPSHLTGDLPEGHEHGDDSKFRRNLPDRFIRLGDVSANLGAPAHRWTGGDQ
;
A
#
# COMPACT_ATOMS: atom_id res chain seq x y z
N ALA A 1 -3.51 0.04 -7.57
CA ALA A 1 -2.65 -1.07 -7.12
C ALA A 1 -3.11 -2.44 -7.66
N ASP A 2 -4.11 -2.45 -8.56
CA ASP A 2 -4.69 -3.70 -9.06
C ASP A 2 -3.64 -4.55 -9.81
N GLY A 3 -3.52 -5.80 -9.39
CA GLY A 3 -2.57 -6.75 -9.98
C GLY A 3 -1.08 -6.48 -9.71
N LEU A 4 -0.74 -5.44 -8.96
CA LEU A 4 0.65 -5.10 -8.67
C LEU A 4 1.15 -5.78 -7.38
N ILE A 5 2.38 -6.27 -7.42
CA ILE A 5 3.02 -6.88 -6.26
C ILE A 5 3.34 -5.82 -5.22
N LEU A 6 2.79 -5.98 -4.00
CA LEU A 6 2.86 -5.02 -2.89
C LEU A 6 4.28 -4.47 -2.64
N GLY A 7 5.28 -5.35 -2.58
CA GLY A 7 6.66 -4.93 -2.31
C GLY A 7 7.26 -4.07 -3.42
N ARG A 8 6.98 -4.39 -4.68
CA ARG A 8 7.46 -3.61 -5.84
C ARG A 8 6.77 -2.27 -5.95
N LEU A 9 5.44 -2.26 -5.78
CA LEU A 9 4.66 -1.03 -5.73
C LEU A 9 5.16 -0.11 -4.60
N ALA A 10 5.40 -0.66 -3.42
CA ALA A 10 5.92 0.10 -2.29
C ALA A 10 7.32 0.67 -2.56
N SER A 11 8.21 -0.11 -3.19
CA SER A 11 9.57 0.33 -3.54
C SER A 11 9.55 1.44 -4.59
N ALA A 12 8.74 1.29 -5.65
CA ALA A 12 8.60 2.30 -6.69
C ALA A 12 8.03 3.61 -6.15
N SER A 13 6.98 3.52 -5.33
CA SER A 13 6.39 4.70 -4.66
C SER A 13 7.38 5.41 -3.74
N ALA A 14 8.18 4.65 -3.00
CA ALA A 14 9.20 5.21 -2.13
C ALA A 14 10.31 5.92 -2.93
N ASP A 15 10.73 5.37 -4.07
CA ASP A 15 11.75 5.97 -4.93
C ASP A 15 11.26 7.30 -5.52
N ILE A 16 10.04 7.36 -6.06
CA ILE A 16 9.43 8.58 -6.59
C ILE A 16 9.38 9.68 -5.51
N LEU A 17 8.84 9.33 -4.34
CA LEU A 17 8.70 10.28 -3.23
C LEU A 17 10.04 10.78 -2.67
N LEU A 18 11.07 9.90 -2.64
CA LEU A 18 12.40 10.30 -2.19
C LEU A 18 13.10 11.19 -3.19
N LYS A 19 12.94 10.94 -4.49
CA LYS A 19 13.48 11.81 -5.54
C LYS A 19 12.86 13.20 -5.45
N ALA A 20 11.53 13.28 -5.39
CA ALA A 20 10.83 14.54 -5.21
C ALA A 20 11.28 15.31 -3.96
N ALA A 21 11.40 14.61 -2.84
CA ALA A 21 11.84 15.22 -1.58
C ALA A 21 13.31 15.69 -1.59
N ARG A 22 14.17 15.10 -2.42
CA ARG A 22 15.58 15.54 -2.60
C ARG A 22 15.68 16.76 -3.52
N GLU A 23 14.83 16.81 -4.53
CA GLU A 23 14.77 17.90 -5.51
C GLU A 23 13.89 19.07 -5.04
N ASP A 24 13.46 19.01 -3.79
CA ASP A 24 12.57 19.99 -3.14
C ASP A 24 11.22 20.20 -3.86
N ARG A 25 10.78 19.19 -4.61
CA ARG A 25 9.45 19.16 -5.24
C ARG A 25 8.42 18.64 -4.25
N ASP A 26 7.19 19.10 -4.37
CA ASP A 26 6.07 18.68 -3.54
C ASP A 26 5.17 17.65 -4.26
N ASP A 27 5.81 16.72 -5.02
CA ASP A 27 5.09 15.68 -5.72
C ASP A 27 4.41 14.74 -4.72
N LYS A 28 3.16 14.43 -4.99
CA LYS A 28 2.33 13.52 -4.17
C LYS A 28 2.09 12.23 -4.94
N VAL A 29 2.11 11.12 -4.22
CA VAL A 29 1.75 9.81 -4.77
C VAL A 29 0.44 9.34 -4.14
N ILE A 30 -0.55 9.08 -4.99
CA ILE A 30 -1.84 8.53 -4.58
C ILE A 30 -1.92 7.10 -5.12
N ILE A 31 -2.04 6.12 -4.23
CA ILE A 31 -2.23 4.72 -4.59
C ILE A 31 -3.71 4.38 -4.36
N ILE A 32 -4.41 3.99 -5.42
CA ILE A 32 -5.80 3.56 -5.38
C ILE A 32 -5.92 2.04 -5.47
N ASN A 33 -7.08 1.49 -5.09
CA ASN A 33 -7.37 0.05 -5.08
C ASN A 33 -6.35 -0.75 -4.26
N ALA A 34 -6.00 -0.28 -3.06
CA ALA A 34 -4.99 -0.92 -2.21
C ALA A 34 -5.34 -2.38 -1.89
N GLU A 35 -6.63 -2.71 -1.76
CA GLU A 35 -7.13 -4.07 -1.49
C GLU A 35 -6.80 -5.07 -2.61
N LYS A 36 -6.64 -4.59 -3.85
CA LYS A 36 -6.33 -5.41 -5.02
C LYS A 36 -4.83 -5.66 -5.22
N ALA A 37 -3.97 -5.07 -4.38
CA ALA A 37 -2.54 -5.34 -4.37
C ALA A 37 -2.26 -6.82 -4.04
N ILE A 38 -1.19 -7.37 -4.60
CA ILE A 38 -0.87 -8.79 -4.53
C ILE A 38 0.31 -9.05 -3.62
N ILE A 39 0.19 -10.09 -2.79
CA ILE A 39 1.27 -10.64 -2.00
C ILE A 39 1.59 -12.03 -2.56
N THR A 40 2.83 -12.22 -2.98
CA THR A 40 3.30 -13.48 -3.57
C THR A 40 3.63 -14.50 -2.49
N GLY A 41 3.36 -15.77 -2.77
CA GLY A 41 3.64 -16.89 -1.88
C GLY A 41 2.43 -17.77 -1.64
N ARG A 42 2.61 -18.84 -0.87
CA ARG A 42 1.51 -19.73 -0.49
C ARG A 42 0.52 -18.97 0.40
N PRO A 43 -0.80 -18.89 0.06
CA PRO A 43 -1.76 -18.09 0.82
C PRO A 43 -1.73 -18.36 2.32
N ARG A 44 -1.74 -19.62 2.73
CA ARG A 44 -1.69 -20.00 4.14
C ARG A 44 -0.45 -19.47 4.86
N ALA A 45 0.74 -19.60 4.25
CA ALA A 45 1.98 -19.11 4.85
C ALA A 45 2.00 -17.58 4.97
N VAL A 46 1.42 -16.89 3.99
CA VAL A 46 1.25 -15.42 4.05
C VAL A 46 0.33 -15.04 5.20
N LEU A 47 -0.84 -15.68 5.31
CA LEU A 47 -1.80 -15.42 6.39
C LEU A 47 -1.18 -15.67 7.77
N ASP A 48 -0.53 -16.84 7.97
CA ASP A 48 0.15 -17.18 9.22
C ASP A 48 1.21 -16.13 9.62
N ASN A 49 1.95 -15.61 8.62
CA ASN A 49 2.96 -14.58 8.85
C ASN A 49 2.33 -13.24 9.29
N TYR A 50 1.20 -12.85 8.68
CA TYR A 50 0.49 -11.63 9.06
C TYR A 50 -0.19 -11.77 10.42
N HIS A 51 -0.76 -12.93 10.75
CA HIS A 51 -1.29 -13.23 12.09
C HIS A 51 -0.19 -13.12 13.15
N LYS A 52 0.96 -13.75 12.96
CA LYS A 52 2.10 -13.63 13.88
C LYS A 52 2.51 -12.18 14.11
N LYS A 53 2.57 -11.37 13.05
CA LYS A 53 2.88 -9.92 13.19
C LYS A 53 1.82 -9.17 13.98
N TYR A 54 0.55 -9.55 13.81
CA TYR A 54 -0.55 -8.93 14.50
C TYR A 54 -0.62 -9.35 15.98
N GLU A 55 -0.38 -10.62 16.28
CA GLU A 55 -0.36 -11.17 17.63
C GLU A 55 0.83 -10.68 18.47
N LEU A 56 1.93 -10.33 17.80
CA LEU A 56 3.14 -9.80 18.44
C LEU A 56 2.92 -8.36 18.93
N THR A 57 1.84 -8.12 19.64
CA THR A 57 1.48 -6.80 20.15
C THR A 57 1.45 -6.79 21.67
N HIS A 58 1.97 -5.72 22.27
CA HIS A 58 1.83 -5.45 23.70
C HIS A 58 0.83 -4.30 23.89
N ALA A 59 -0.15 -4.46 24.77
CA ALA A 59 -1.25 -3.53 24.92
C ALA A 59 -0.87 -2.04 25.10
N ARG A 60 0.27 -1.76 25.76
CA ARG A 60 0.75 -0.39 26.01
C ARG A 60 1.89 0.07 25.08
N LYS A 61 2.77 -0.85 24.68
CA LYS A 61 4.03 -0.51 23.96
C LYS A 61 3.99 -0.85 22.49
N GLY A 62 3.06 -1.70 22.02
CA GLY A 62 3.04 -2.20 20.66
C GLY A 62 4.11 -3.27 20.39
N PRO A 63 4.47 -3.55 19.13
CA PRO A 63 4.05 -2.84 17.93
C PRO A 63 2.58 -3.07 17.57
N PHE A 64 1.91 -2.04 17.04
CA PHE A 64 0.53 -2.15 16.57
C PHE A 64 0.53 -2.36 15.06
N PHE A 65 0.21 -3.57 14.62
CA PHE A 65 0.15 -3.88 13.20
C PHE A 65 -1.25 -3.54 12.66
N PRO A 66 -1.36 -2.76 11.56
CA PRO A 66 -2.66 -2.39 11.00
C PRO A 66 -3.35 -3.58 10.34
N ARG A 67 -4.69 -3.60 10.37
CA ARG A 67 -5.52 -4.59 9.68
C ARG A 67 -6.00 -4.12 8.30
N MET A 68 -6.18 -2.82 8.12
CA MET A 68 -6.73 -2.26 6.89
C MET A 68 -5.73 -2.30 5.74
N PRO A 69 -6.16 -2.61 4.49
CA PRO A 69 -5.24 -2.81 3.37
C PRO A 69 -4.45 -1.54 2.99
N ASP A 70 -5.08 -0.37 3.05
CA ASP A 70 -4.43 0.93 2.84
C ASP A 70 -3.30 1.17 3.83
N MET A 71 -3.55 0.89 5.11
CA MET A 71 -2.58 1.09 6.19
C MET A 71 -1.46 0.05 6.16
N ILE A 72 -1.74 -1.19 5.74
CA ILE A 72 -0.71 -2.22 5.53
C ILE A 72 0.24 -1.78 4.42
N LEU A 73 -0.30 -1.33 3.28
CA LEU A 73 0.49 -0.85 2.15
C LEU A 73 1.29 0.41 2.53
N LYS A 74 0.66 1.37 3.19
CA LYS A 74 1.34 2.57 3.70
C LYS A 74 2.47 2.23 4.66
N ARG A 75 2.29 1.23 5.53
CA ARG A 75 3.33 0.73 6.43
C ARG A 75 4.49 0.09 5.66
N ALA A 76 4.22 -0.62 4.56
CA ALA A 76 5.27 -1.19 3.70
C ALA A 76 6.12 -0.08 3.07
N VAL A 77 5.50 0.96 2.50
CA VAL A 77 6.22 2.12 1.95
C VAL A 77 7.00 2.85 3.04
N ARG A 78 6.41 3.08 4.22
CA ARG A 78 7.08 3.72 5.35
C ARG A 78 8.36 3.00 5.74
N GLY A 79 8.36 1.66 5.73
CA GLY A 79 9.54 0.85 6.04
C GLY A 79 10.69 1.03 5.05
N MET A 80 10.40 1.50 3.82
CA MET A 80 11.39 1.77 2.77
C MET A 80 11.90 3.21 2.76
N LEU A 81 11.29 4.09 3.55
CA LEU A 81 11.66 5.50 3.67
C LEU A 81 12.53 5.74 4.91
N PRO A 82 13.55 6.62 4.87
CA PRO A 82 14.37 6.97 6.02
C PRO A 82 13.65 7.97 6.95
N TYR A 83 12.37 7.71 7.28
CA TYR A 83 11.50 8.65 7.98
C TYR A 83 11.93 8.94 9.43
N GLN A 84 12.65 8.02 10.07
CA GLN A 84 13.13 8.21 11.44
C GLN A 84 14.32 9.17 11.50
N LYS A 85 15.25 9.04 10.56
CA LYS A 85 16.55 9.74 10.61
C LYS A 85 16.57 11.03 9.80
N LYS A 86 15.84 11.11 8.68
CA LYS A 86 15.93 12.23 7.72
C LYS A 86 14.62 12.98 7.56
N SER A 87 14.71 14.31 7.46
CA SER A 87 13.56 15.18 7.17
C SER A 87 12.93 14.88 5.81
N SER A 88 13.76 14.59 4.79
CA SER A 88 13.31 14.17 3.47
C SER A 88 12.43 12.92 3.52
N GLY A 89 12.77 11.92 4.34
CA GLY A 89 11.94 10.73 4.54
C GLY A 89 10.60 11.04 5.19
N ARG A 90 10.54 11.98 6.13
CA ARG A 90 9.27 12.43 6.74
C ARG A 90 8.40 13.21 5.77
N ARG A 91 9.00 14.08 4.92
CA ARG A 91 8.30 14.80 3.84
C ARG A 91 7.74 13.80 2.83
N ALA A 92 8.55 12.87 2.35
CA ALA A 92 8.14 11.79 1.45
C ALA A 92 6.94 11.00 2.00
N LEU A 93 6.98 10.61 3.27
CA LEU A 93 5.86 9.88 3.89
C LEU A 93 4.58 10.72 4.01
N ARG A 94 4.68 12.03 4.21
CA ARG A 94 3.54 12.95 4.25
C ARG A 94 2.84 13.05 2.90
N ASN A 95 3.60 13.01 1.81
CA ASN A 95 3.13 13.12 0.45
C ASN A 95 2.60 11.79 -0.13
N LEU A 96 2.56 10.73 0.68
CA LEU A 96 1.95 9.45 0.33
C LEU A 96 0.50 9.37 0.79
N ARG A 97 -0.41 9.13 -0.13
CA ARG A 97 -1.80 8.78 0.13
C ARG A 97 -2.12 7.40 -0.43
N VAL A 98 -2.84 6.59 0.33
CA VAL A 98 -3.26 5.26 -0.08
C VAL A 98 -4.74 5.13 0.21
N GLU A 99 -5.50 4.72 -0.80
CA GLU A 99 -6.97 4.64 -0.74
C GLU A 99 -7.44 3.21 -1.03
N ILE A 100 -8.53 2.85 -0.40
CA ILE A 100 -9.29 1.62 -0.69
C ILE A 100 -10.27 1.96 -1.79
N GLY A 101 -10.35 1.10 -2.82
CA GLY A 101 -11.16 1.38 -4.00
C GLY A 101 -10.59 2.55 -4.81
N CYS A 102 -11.43 3.10 -5.69
CA CYS A 102 -11.14 4.30 -6.45
C CYS A 102 -12.08 5.42 -5.99
N PRO A 103 -11.56 6.52 -5.40
CA PRO A 103 -12.39 7.66 -5.04
C PRO A 103 -13.09 8.25 -6.28
N SER A 104 -14.32 8.73 -6.13
CA SER A 104 -15.14 9.25 -7.23
C SER A 104 -14.45 10.35 -8.05
N HIS A 105 -13.66 11.21 -7.41
CA HIS A 105 -12.92 12.29 -8.07
C HIS A 105 -11.69 11.80 -8.87
N LEU A 106 -11.30 10.53 -8.74
CA LEU A 106 -10.22 9.88 -9.51
C LEU A 106 -10.76 8.82 -10.46
N THR A 107 -12.09 8.71 -10.59
CA THR A 107 -12.77 7.80 -11.51
C THR A 107 -13.07 8.55 -12.79
N GLY A 108 -12.57 8.05 -13.93
CA GLY A 108 -12.70 8.71 -15.23
C GLY A 108 -11.54 9.65 -15.54
N ASP A 109 -11.85 10.86 -16.00
CA ASP A 109 -10.81 11.84 -16.33
C ASP A 109 -10.11 12.33 -15.07
N LEU A 110 -8.78 12.33 -15.11
CA LEU A 110 -8.00 12.79 -13.97
C LEU A 110 -8.14 14.31 -13.79
N PRO A 111 -8.24 14.79 -12.54
CA PRO A 111 -8.22 16.22 -12.25
C PRO A 111 -6.92 16.88 -12.75
N GLU A 112 -6.98 18.18 -13.01
CA GLU A 112 -5.80 18.96 -13.39
C GLU A 112 -4.64 18.74 -12.40
N GLY A 113 -3.45 18.56 -12.94
CA GLY A 113 -2.24 18.33 -12.15
C GLY A 113 -2.05 16.87 -11.67
N HIS A 114 -2.90 15.94 -12.10
CA HIS A 114 -2.74 14.52 -11.83
C HIS A 114 -2.31 13.78 -13.10
N GLU A 115 -1.40 12.84 -12.93
CA GLU A 115 -0.91 11.98 -14.02
C GLU A 115 -1.00 10.51 -13.59
N HIS A 116 -1.28 9.63 -14.55
CA HIS A 116 -1.16 8.20 -14.31
C HIS A 116 0.31 7.83 -14.12
N GLY A 117 0.62 7.19 -13.01
CA GLY A 117 1.95 6.65 -12.79
C GLY A 117 2.26 5.51 -13.77
N ASP A 118 3.46 5.53 -14.37
CA ASP A 118 3.94 4.43 -15.20
C ASP A 118 4.20 3.19 -14.34
N ASP A 119 3.32 2.19 -14.45
CA ASP A 119 3.41 0.91 -13.75
C ASP A 119 4.10 -0.20 -14.56
N SER A 120 4.45 0.06 -15.81
CA SER A 120 5.05 -0.91 -16.75
C SER A 120 6.33 -1.55 -16.19
N LYS A 121 7.14 -0.76 -15.49
CA LYS A 121 8.42 -1.20 -14.91
C LYS A 121 8.28 -2.22 -13.79
N PHE A 122 7.15 -2.24 -13.09
CA PHE A 122 6.91 -3.16 -11.96
C PHE A 122 5.77 -4.14 -12.19
N ARG A 123 5.07 -4.06 -13.32
CA ARG A 123 4.21 -5.14 -13.79
C ARG A 123 5.06 -6.36 -14.12
N ARG A 124 4.68 -7.50 -13.62
CA ARG A 124 5.29 -8.80 -13.98
C ARG A 124 4.23 -9.86 -14.05
N ASN A 125 4.54 -10.93 -14.77
CA ASN A 125 3.73 -12.13 -14.73
C ASN A 125 3.55 -12.57 -13.27
N LEU A 126 2.31 -12.79 -12.88
CA LEU A 126 1.98 -13.21 -11.54
C LEU A 126 2.44 -14.66 -11.34
N PRO A 127 3.03 -14.99 -10.19
CA PRO A 127 3.30 -16.38 -9.85
C PRO A 127 1.98 -17.13 -9.62
N ASP A 128 2.00 -18.44 -9.78
CA ASP A 128 0.82 -19.30 -9.60
C ASP A 128 0.19 -19.20 -8.19
N ARG A 129 0.99 -18.79 -7.21
CA ARG A 129 0.57 -18.70 -5.81
C ARG A 129 0.71 -17.28 -5.31
N PHE A 130 -0.42 -16.67 -5.08
CA PHE A 130 -0.52 -15.31 -4.50
C PHE A 130 -1.82 -15.16 -3.70
N ILE A 131 -1.93 -14.11 -2.94
CA ILE A 131 -3.13 -13.69 -2.23
C ILE A 131 -3.31 -12.17 -2.40
N ARG A 132 -4.55 -11.70 -2.46
CA ARG A 132 -4.85 -10.27 -2.49
C ARG A 132 -4.74 -9.68 -1.08
N LEU A 133 -4.31 -8.43 -1.00
CA LEU A 133 -4.17 -7.72 0.26
C LEU A 133 -5.51 -7.56 0.99
N GLY A 134 -6.62 -7.39 0.24
CA GLY A 134 -7.97 -7.36 0.79
C GLY A 134 -8.34 -8.63 1.53
N ASP A 135 -7.98 -9.81 0.98
CA ASP A 135 -8.24 -11.11 1.60
C ASP A 135 -7.43 -11.29 2.90
N VAL A 136 -6.17 -10.84 2.88
CA VAL A 136 -5.33 -10.82 4.10
C VAL A 136 -5.95 -9.92 5.16
N SER A 137 -6.40 -8.73 4.77
CA SER A 137 -7.05 -7.78 5.67
C SER A 137 -8.34 -8.32 6.26
N ALA A 138 -9.19 -8.94 5.44
CA ALA A 138 -10.43 -9.59 5.90
C ALA A 138 -10.14 -10.71 6.91
N ASN A 139 -9.12 -11.52 6.63
CA ASN A 139 -8.70 -12.60 7.52
C ASN A 139 -8.15 -12.09 8.87
N LEU A 140 -7.54 -10.90 8.89
CA LEU A 140 -7.12 -10.21 10.11
C LEU A 140 -8.28 -9.52 10.87
N GLY A 141 -9.52 -9.67 10.39
CA GLY A 141 -10.72 -9.08 11.00
C GLY A 141 -10.96 -7.62 10.62
N ALA A 142 -10.46 -7.17 9.48
CA ALA A 142 -10.85 -5.87 8.94
C ALA A 142 -12.25 -5.93 8.32
N PRO A 143 -13.03 -4.82 8.32
CA PRO A 143 -14.38 -4.79 7.79
C PRO A 143 -14.39 -4.88 6.25
N ALA A 144 -14.50 -6.10 5.72
CA ALA A 144 -14.41 -6.38 4.28
C ALA A 144 -15.47 -5.66 3.44
N HIS A 145 -16.64 -5.32 4.01
CA HIS A 145 -17.69 -4.58 3.32
C HIS A 145 -17.23 -3.23 2.75
N ARG A 146 -16.11 -2.66 3.25
CA ARG A 146 -15.57 -1.39 2.77
C ARG A 146 -14.95 -1.47 1.37
N TRP A 147 -14.62 -2.65 0.89
CA TRP A 147 -14.06 -2.87 -0.46
C TRP A 147 -14.75 -3.97 -1.25
N THR A 148 -15.63 -4.77 -0.64
CA THR A 148 -16.44 -5.76 -1.36
C THR A 148 -17.78 -5.21 -1.81
N GLY A 149 -18.25 -4.09 -1.27
CA GLY A 149 -19.53 -3.45 -1.57
C GLY A 149 -19.53 -2.46 -2.75
N GLY A 150 -18.45 -2.38 -3.50
CA GLY A 150 -18.28 -1.41 -4.60
C GLY A 150 -18.75 -1.87 -5.98
N ASP A 151 -19.27 -3.09 -6.11
CA ASP A 151 -19.83 -3.63 -7.35
C ASP A 151 -21.38 -3.67 -7.28
N GLN A 152 -22.01 -2.54 -7.00
CA GLN A 152 -23.44 -2.33 -7.26
C GLN A 152 -23.65 -1.11 -8.12
#